data_f8d6426e3c04a017ec3b3d76ffdc0a62
#
_entry.id   f8d6426e3c04a017ec3b3d76ffdc0a62
#
_cell.length_a   1.000
_cell.length_b   1.000
_cell.length_c   1.000
_cell.angle_alpha   90.00
_cell.angle_beta   90.00
_cell.angle_gamma   90.00
#
_symmetry.space_group_name_H-M   'P 1'
#
loop_
_entity.id
_entity.type
_entity.pdbx_description
1 polymer ?
#
loop_
_entity_poly.entity_id
_entity_poly.type
_entity_poly.pdbx_seq_one_letter_code
_entity_poly.pdbx_strand_id
1 'polypeptide(L)'
;MTLKQLKNLVTIDQDVTNDDYGTYYDKRTVKQLLDYGLIILDKPPGPTSHEVVAWVKRILKIPKAGHSGTLDPQVSGVLPLGLGEATKALGVLLLGPKEYHAIARLHSLPPKEKLENVLNQFKGEIYQKPPQRSSVLRRTRTRTIYELEMLEQKERLVLLRVLCEAGTYIRKLCYDIGEILGQGATMIE
;
A
#
# COMPACT_ATOMS: atom_id res chain seq x y z
N MET A 1 -1.22 8.57 10.10
CA MET A 1 -1.91 9.87 10.00
C MET A 1 -3.01 9.71 8.97
N THR A 2 -4.26 9.67 9.38
CA THR A 2 -5.42 9.48 8.48
C THR A 2 -5.81 10.81 7.82
N LEU A 3 -6.53 10.77 6.68
CA LEU A 3 -7.08 11.98 6.04
C LEU A 3 -7.92 12.85 7.01
N LYS A 4 -8.52 12.25 8.05
CA LYS A 4 -9.21 12.97 9.14
C LYS A 4 -8.26 13.82 9.99
N GLN A 5 -7.01 13.41 10.15
CA GLN A 5 -6.01 14.18 10.93
C GLN A 5 -5.46 15.38 10.15
N LEU A 6 -5.56 15.37 8.79
CA LEU A 6 -5.20 16.52 7.96
C LEU A 6 -6.17 17.70 8.11
N LYS A 7 -7.40 17.47 8.60
CA LYS A 7 -8.37 18.56 8.86
C LYS A 7 -8.00 19.49 10.01
N ASN A 8 -7.01 19.12 10.83
CA ASN A 8 -6.54 19.89 11.99
C ASN A 8 -5.16 20.51 11.74
N LEU A 9 -4.77 20.72 10.49
CA LEU A 9 -3.54 21.45 10.18
C LEU A 9 -3.72 22.91 10.64
N VAL A 10 -2.85 23.32 11.55
CA VAL A 10 -2.76 24.71 12.00
C VAL A 10 -1.75 25.41 11.10
N THR A 11 -2.20 26.45 10.39
CA THR A 11 -1.29 27.34 9.66
C THR A 11 -0.55 28.18 10.69
N ILE A 12 0.75 27.97 10.83
CA ILE A 12 1.61 28.70 11.79
C ILE A 12 2.00 30.05 11.22
N ASP A 13 2.20 30.12 9.90
CA ASP A 13 2.54 31.34 9.19
C ASP A 13 2.00 31.30 7.76
N GLN A 14 1.68 32.48 7.22
CA GLN A 14 1.33 32.66 5.81
C GLN A 14 2.54 33.31 5.12
N ASP A 15 3.47 32.49 4.68
CA ASP A 15 4.60 32.98 3.91
C ASP A 15 4.25 33.02 2.41
N VAL A 16 4.72 34.06 1.74
CA VAL A 16 4.56 34.21 0.30
C VAL A 16 5.69 33.46 -0.38
N THR A 17 5.35 32.47 -1.19
CA THR A 17 6.32 31.80 -2.06
C THR A 17 6.98 32.81 -3.00
N ASN A 18 8.31 32.81 -3.03
CA ASN A 18 9.06 33.62 -3.97
C ASN A 18 9.03 32.95 -5.36
N ASP A 19 8.40 33.60 -6.34
CA ASP A 19 8.25 33.10 -7.72
C ASP A 19 9.57 32.92 -8.46
N ASP A 20 10.69 33.47 -7.95
CA ASP A 20 12.03 33.28 -8.50
C ASP A 20 12.57 31.86 -8.25
N TYR A 21 11.96 31.11 -7.34
CA TYR A 21 12.39 29.76 -6.98
C TYR A 21 11.32 28.71 -7.32
N GLY A 22 11.74 27.73 -8.07
CA GLY A 22 10.89 26.61 -8.46
C GLY A 22 10.05 26.88 -9.73
N THR A 23 9.20 25.93 -10.05
CA THR A 23 8.29 26.02 -11.21
C THR A 23 6.97 25.37 -10.86
N TYR A 24 5.88 26.05 -11.06
CA TYR A 24 4.53 25.49 -10.89
C TYR A 24 4.36 24.24 -11.77
N TYR A 25 3.59 23.28 -11.27
CA TYR A 25 3.46 21.95 -11.91
C TYR A 25 2.96 22.02 -13.35
N ASP A 26 2.04 22.95 -13.64
CA ASP A 26 1.43 23.18 -14.95
C ASP A 26 2.36 23.92 -15.94
N LYS A 27 3.42 24.56 -15.43
CA LYS A 27 4.44 25.27 -16.21
C LYS A 27 5.71 24.47 -16.44
N ARG A 28 5.79 23.25 -15.91
CA ARG A 28 6.98 22.40 -16.04
C ARG A 28 7.16 21.88 -17.46
N THR A 29 8.38 21.98 -17.96
CA THR A 29 8.77 21.35 -19.22
C THR A 29 8.75 19.84 -19.12
N VAL A 30 8.67 19.13 -20.24
CA VAL A 30 8.77 17.64 -20.28
C VAL A 30 10.04 17.17 -19.58
N LYS A 31 11.17 17.84 -19.78
CA LYS A 31 12.43 17.52 -19.11
C LYS A 31 12.30 17.61 -17.59
N GLN A 32 11.74 18.69 -17.07
CA GLN A 32 11.50 18.84 -15.63
C GLN A 32 10.56 17.77 -15.05
N LEU A 33 9.53 17.39 -15.81
CA LEU A 33 8.63 16.30 -15.41
C LEU A 33 9.35 14.94 -15.37
N LEU A 34 10.26 14.67 -16.30
CA LEU A 34 11.09 13.46 -16.29
C LEU A 34 12.14 13.45 -15.19
N ASP A 35 12.67 14.61 -14.81
CA ASP A 35 13.67 14.75 -13.76
C ASP A 35 13.08 14.78 -12.34
N TYR A 36 11.83 15.28 -12.16
CA TYR A 36 11.24 15.54 -10.85
C TYR A 36 9.76 15.10 -10.73
N GLY A 37 9.26 14.33 -11.69
CA GLY A 37 7.85 13.94 -11.73
C GLY A 37 7.52 12.74 -10.85
N LEU A 38 6.23 12.65 -10.49
CA LEU A 38 5.63 11.45 -9.92
C LEU A 38 4.61 10.87 -10.90
N ILE A 39 4.60 9.56 -11.03
CA ILE A 39 3.59 8.82 -11.78
C ILE A 39 2.79 8.00 -10.77
N ILE A 40 1.48 8.14 -10.78
CA ILE A 40 0.57 7.25 -10.06
C ILE A 40 0.14 6.18 -11.05
N LEU A 41 0.75 5.00 -10.94
CA LEU A 41 0.56 3.91 -11.89
C LEU A 41 -0.36 2.85 -11.28
N ASP A 42 -1.32 2.38 -12.05
CA ASP A 42 -2.09 1.18 -11.74
C ASP A 42 -1.29 -0.04 -12.19
N LYS A 43 -0.70 -0.74 -11.22
CA LYS A 43 0.11 -1.92 -11.51
C LYS A 43 -0.83 -3.09 -11.83
N PRO A 44 -0.74 -3.70 -13.02
CA PRO A 44 -1.51 -4.91 -13.33
C PRO A 44 -0.98 -6.12 -12.54
N PRO A 45 -1.76 -7.18 -12.36
CA PRO A 45 -1.25 -8.46 -11.88
C PRO A 45 -0.26 -9.05 -12.89
N GLY A 46 0.71 -9.81 -12.41
CA GLY A 46 1.75 -10.48 -13.20
C GLY A 46 3.15 -9.95 -12.92
N PRO A 47 3.51 -8.72 -13.32
CA PRO A 47 4.86 -8.20 -13.10
C PRO A 47 5.12 -7.83 -11.64
N THR A 48 6.39 -7.91 -11.24
CA THR A 48 6.87 -7.33 -9.98
C THR A 48 6.90 -5.80 -10.07
N SER A 49 6.84 -5.12 -8.93
CA SER A 49 6.99 -3.65 -8.87
C SER A 49 8.32 -3.18 -9.49
N HIS A 50 9.41 -3.97 -9.36
CA HIS A 50 10.71 -3.66 -9.96
C HIS A 50 10.71 -3.78 -11.49
N GLU A 51 10.03 -4.79 -12.05
CA GLU A 51 9.89 -4.92 -13.51
C GLU A 51 9.10 -3.75 -14.09
N VAL A 52 8.03 -3.32 -13.41
CA VAL A 52 7.26 -2.14 -13.83
C VAL A 52 8.14 -0.89 -13.85
N VAL A 53 8.95 -0.66 -12.81
CA VAL A 53 9.93 0.45 -12.79
C VAL A 53 10.91 0.34 -13.95
N ALA A 54 11.43 -0.86 -14.24
CA ALA A 54 12.35 -1.07 -15.35
C ALA A 54 11.69 -0.76 -16.71
N TRP A 55 10.42 -1.12 -16.89
CA TRP A 55 9.66 -0.79 -18.10
C TRP A 55 9.46 0.72 -18.25
N VAL A 56 9.07 1.41 -17.17
CA VAL A 56 8.92 2.88 -17.18
C VAL A 56 10.25 3.56 -17.56
N LYS A 57 11.37 3.14 -16.97
CA LYS A 57 12.71 3.67 -17.32
C LYS A 57 13.01 3.50 -18.81
N ARG A 58 12.72 2.33 -19.37
CA ARG A 58 12.95 2.02 -20.78
C ARG A 58 12.06 2.84 -21.71
N ILE A 59 10.75 2.93 -21.39
CA ILE A 59 9.76 3.67 -22.19
C ILE A 59 10.10 5.16 -22.23
N LEU A 60 10.39 5.74 -21.07
CA LEU A 60 10.69 7.17 -20.92
C LEU A 60 12.15 7.52 -21.24
N LYS A 61 12.99 6.52 -21.50
CA LYS A 61 14.44 6.66 -21.76
C LYS A 61 15.16 7.46 -20.66
N ILE A 62 14.82 7.20 -19.39
CA ILE A 62 15.42 7.85 -18.22
C ILE A 62 16.32 6.88 -17.45
N PRO A 63 17.41 7.37 -16.85
CA PRO A 63 18.38 6.52 -16.13
C PRO A 63 17.85 6.08 -14.74
N LYS A 64 16.98 6.88 -14.12
CA LYS A 64 16.60 6.72 -12.72
C LYS A 64 15.10 6.82 -12.53
N ALA A 65 14.51 5.81 -11.89
CA ALA A 65 13.16 5.81 -11.35
C ALA A 65 13.09 4.83 -10.17
N GLY A 66 12.09 4.99 -9.31
CA GLY A 66 11.86 4.11 -8.16
C GLY A 66 10.38 4.08 -7.79
N HIS A 67 10.01 3.22 -6.84
CA HIS A 67 8.62 3.11 -6.32
C HIS A 67 8.57 3.26 -4.80
N SER A 68 7.40 3.64 -4.26
CA SER A 68 7.16 3.89 -2.83
C SER A 68 6.57 2.71 -2.07
N GLY A 69 6.94 1.49 -2.42
CA GLY A 69 6.44 0.27 -1.78
C GLY A 69 6.27 -0.85 -2.79
N THR A 70 6.32 -2.07 -2.32
CA THR A 70 6.22 -3.25 -3.16
C THR A 70 4.83 -3.83 -3.07
N LEU A 71 4.19 -4.01 -4.21
CA LEU A 71 3.01 -4.86 -4.37
C LEU A 71 3.45 -6.27 -4.79
N ASP A 72 2.77 -7.29 -4.30
CA ASP A 72 2.99 -8.65 -4.74
C ASP A 72 2.76 -8.79 -6.26
N PRO A 73 3.46 -9.67 -6.98
CA PRO A 73 3.28 -9.81 -8.42
C PRO A 73 1.84 -10.10 -8.83
N GLN A 74 1.16 -10.97 -8.07
CA GLN A 74 -0.19 -11.44 -8.42
C GLN A 74 -1.31 -10.45 -8.13
N VAL A 75 -1.01 -9.30 -7.49
CA VAL A 75 -2.04 -8.30 -7.14
C VAL A 75 -1.92 -7.07 -8.01
N SER A 76 -3.05 -6.41 -8.22
CA SER A 76 -3.17 -5.09 -8.85
C SER A 76 -3.11 -3.96 -7.81
N GLY A 77 -2.97 -2.73 -8.25
CA GLY A 77 -3.14 -1.56 -7.39
C GLY A 77 -2.19 -0.41 -7.64
N VAL A 78 -2.38 0.63 -6.86
CA VAL A 78 -1.68 1.90 -7.00
C VAL A 78 -0.20 1.75 -6.63
N LEU A 79 0.67 2.02 -7.58
CA LEU A 79 2.13 2.02 -7.44
C LEU A 79 2.69 3.43 -7.76
N PRO A 80 2.92 4.27 -6.76
CA PRO A 80 3.55 5.57 -7.00
C PRO A 80 5.00 5.41 -7.40
N LEU A 81 5.37 6.03 -8.52
CA LEU A 81 6.73 6.02 -9.07
C LEU A 81 7.31 7.43 -9.04
N GLY A 82 8.55 7.56 -8.59
CA GLY A 82 9.34 8.79 -8.71
C GLY A 82 10.30 8.69 -9.88
N LEU A 83 10.36 9.74 -10.68
CA LEU A 83 11.28 9.87 -11.81
C LEU A 83 12.48 10.74 -11.41
N GLY A 84 13.67 10.35 -11.86
CA GLY A 84 14.88 11.10 -11.58
C GLY A 84 15.09 11.40 -10.09
N GLU A 85 15.18 12.66 -9.74
CA GLU A 85 15.38 13.13 -8.37
C GLU A 85 14.13 13.04 -7.49
N ALA A 86 12.92 12.93 -8.06
CA ALA A 86 11.71 12.70 -7.30
C ALA A 86 11.71 11.35 -6.53
N THR A 87 12.62 10.44 -6.88
CA THR A 87 12.84 9.22 -6.08
C THR A 87 13.16 9.50 -4.61
N LYS A 88 13.74 10.66 -4.30
CA LYS A 88 14.03 11.09 -2.92
C LYS A 88 12.78 11.39 -2.11
N ALA A 89 11.71 11.87 -2.75
CA ALA A 89 10.44 12.18 -2.11
C ALA A 89 9.60 10.94 -1.77
N LEU A 90 9.90 9.79 -2.38
CA LEU A 90 9.15 8.55 -2.18
C LEU A 90 9.18 8.04 -0.73
N GLY A 91 10.21 8.44 0.05
CA GLY A 91 10.32 8.08 1.47
C GLY A 91 9.10 8.52 2.30
N VAL A 92 8.54 9.69 1.99
CA VAL A 92 7.33 10.21 2.66
C VAL A 92 6.14 9.29 2.42
N LEU A 93 5.95 8.87 1.16
CA LEU A 93 4.87 7.97 0.78
C LEU A 93 5.09 6.56 1.34
N LEU A 94 6.35 6.12 1.46
CA LEU A 94 6.68 4.80 1.98
C LEU A 94 6.27 4.64 3.44
N LEU A 95 6.43 5.68 4.26
CA LEU A 95 6.15 5.65 5.70
C LEU A 95 4.68 5.87 6.05
N GLY A 96 3.89 6.46 5.15
CA GLY A 96 2.48 6.73 5.38
C GLY A 96 1.64 5.44 5.48
N PRO A 97 0.46 5.52 6.15
CA PRO A 97 -0.48 4.41 6.19
C PRO A 97 -0.93 3.98 4.79
N LYS A 98 -1.36 2.74 4.70
CA LYS A 98 -1.82 2.13 3.45
C LYS A 98 -3.26 1.64 3.61
N GLU A 99 -4.06 1.83 2.57
CA GLU A 99 -5.36 1.21 2.45
C GLU A 99 -5.33 0.14 1.35
N TYR A 100 -5.87 -1.03 1.68
CA TYR A 100 -5.96 -2.17 0.79
C TYR A 100 -7.41 -2.65 0.71
N HIS A 101 -7.81 -3.07 -0.48
CA HIS A 101 -8.98 -3.89 -0.69
C HIS A 101 -8.48 -5.29 -1.04
N ALA A 102 -8.78 -6.27 -0.20
CA ALA A 102 -8.27 -7.62 -0.36
C ALA A 102 -9.40 -8.63 -0.45
N ILE A 103 -9.29 -9.57 -1.35
CA ILE A 103 -10.21 -10.71 -1.44
C ILE A 103 -9.56 -11.91 -0.75
N ALA A 104 -10.13 -12.32 0.37
CA ALA A 104 -9.77 -13.55 1.07
C ALA A 104 -10.72 -14.68 0.69
N ARG A 105 -10.17 -15.83 0.32
CA ARG A 105 -10.92 -17.08 0.18
C ARG A 105 -10.80 -17.88 1.45
N LEU A 106 -11.92 -18.07 2.15
CA LEU A 106 -12.01 -18.96 3.29
C LEU A 106 -12.06 -20.44 2.80
N HIS A 107 -11.38 -21.34 3.48
CA HIS A 107 -11.38 -22.75 3.07
C HIS A 107 -12.69 -23.46 3.42
N SER A 108 -13.43 -22.98 4.42
CA SER A 108 -14.82 -23.32 4.68
C SER A 108 -15.63 -22.11 5.10
N LEU A 109 -16.95 -22.22 5.15
CA LEU A 109 -17.85 -21.10 5.46
C LEU A 109 -18.11 -21.02 6.96
N PRO A 110 -17.56 -20.04 7.70
CA PRO A 110 -17.90 -19.83 9.11
C PRO A 110 -19.26 -19.13 9.26
N PRO A 111 -19.88 -19.22 10.43
CA PRO A 111 -20.97 -18.30 10.79
C PRO A 111 -20.49 -16.85 10.67
N LYS A 112 -21.35 -15.97 10.12
CA LYS A 112 -21.02 -14.56 9.87
C LYS A 112 -20.55 -13.84 11.13
N GLU A 113 -21.27 -14.04 12.24
CA GLU A 113 -20.91 -13.48 13.53
C GLU A 113 -19.49 -13.90 14.01
N LYS A 114 -19.12 -15.17 13.79
CA LYS A 114 -17.77 -15.63 14.13
C LYS A 114 -16.70 -14.92 13.30
N LEU A 115 -16.95 -14.71 12.01
CA LEU A 115 -16.03 -13.99 11.15
C LEU A 115 -15.87 -12.54 11.60
N GLU A 116 -16.98 -11.83 11.85
CA GLU A 116 -16.97 -10.44 12.31
C GLU A 116 -16.24 -10.30 13.65
N ASN A 117 -16.46 -11.22 14.59
CA ASN A 117 -15.75 -11.25 15.87
C ASN A 117 -14.24 -11.43 15.69
N VAL A 118 -13.81 -12.32 14.81
CA VAL A 118 -12.41 -12.53 14.50
C VAL A 118 -11.81 -11.27 13.84
N LEU A 119 -12.47 -10.66 12.86
CA LEU A 119 -11.99 -9.42 12.24
C LEU A 119 -11.79 -8.30 13.26
N ASN A 120 -12.70 -8.17 14.23
CA ASN A 120 -12.58 -7.17 15.29
C ASN A 120 -11.36 -7.40 16.19
N GLN A 121 -10.92 -8.64 16.41
CA GLN A 121 -9.73 -8.96 17.20
C GLN A 121 -8.42 -8.52 16.50
N PHE A 122 -8.42 -8.38 15.17
CA PHE A 122 -7.26 -7.92 14.42
C PHE A 122 -7.13 -6.40 14.34
N LYS A 123 -8.07 -5.62 14.87
CA LYS A 123 -7.94 -4.15 14.97
C LYS A 123 -6.98 -3.80 16.10
N GLY A 124 -6.06 -2.87 15.83
CA GLY A 124 -5.00 -2.49 16.77
C GLY A 124 -3.66 -3.13 16.44
N GLU A 125 -2.86 -3.40 17.46
CA GLU A 125 -1.52 -3.97 17.28
C GLU A 125 -1.58 -5.49 17.02
N ILE A 126 -0.91 -5.90 15.95
CA ILE A 126 -0.74 -7.30 15.57
C ILE A 126 0.74 -7.66 15.42
N TYR A 127 1.07 -8.93 15.62
CA TYR A 127 2.42 -9.45 15.41
C TYR A 127 2.48 -10.21 14.10
N GLN A 128 3.34 -9.76 13.19
CA GLN A 128 3.53 -10.43 11.91
C GLN A 128 4.99 -10.87 11.72
N LYS A 129 5.16 -12.08 11.23
CA LYS A 129 6.44 -12.56 10.70
C LYS A 129 6.39 -12.54 9.19
N PRO A 130 7.34 -11.85 8.51
CA PRO A 130 7.37 -11.77 7.06
C PRO A 130 7.27 -13.14 6.39
N PRO A 131 6.58 -13.27 5.24
CA PRO A 131 6.52 -14.52 4.48
C PRO A 131 7.92 -15.03 4.11
N GLN A 132 8.04 -16.33 3.81
CA GLN A 132 9.34 -16.92 3.44
C GLN A 132 9.97 -16.27 2.19
N ARG A 133 9.15 -15.89 1.22
CA ARG A 133 9.58 -15.22 -0.02
C ARG A 133 9.50 -13.69 0.11
N SER A 134 10.07 -13.13 1.17
CA SER A 134 10.16 -11.69 1.41
C SER A 134 11.62 -11.25 1.32
N SER A 135 11.88 -10.08 0.75
CA SER A 135 13.22 -9.47 0.65
C SER A 135 13.74 -8.91 1.99
N VAL A 136 12.93 -8.94 3.05
CA VAL A 136 13.30 -8.40 4.36
C VAL A 136 13.66 -9.49 5.35
N LEU A 137 14.52 -9.12 6.34
CA LEU A 137 14.93 -10.03 7.42
C LEU A 137 13.69 -10.59 8.15
N ARG A 138 13.64 -11.91 8.27
CA ARG A 138 12.52 -12.68 8.77
C ARG A 138 12.49 -12.73 10.31
N ARG A 139 12.11 -11.60 10.93
CA ARG A 139 11.85 -11.49 12.37
C ARG A 139 10.43 -10.97 12.61
N THR A 140 9.82 -11.35 13.73
CA THR A 140 8.52 -10.84 14.14
C THR A 140 8.57 -9.33 14.31
N ARG A 141 7.56 -8.64 13.81
CA ARG A 141 7.39 -7.18 13.90
C ARG A 141 5.98 -6.86 14.32
N THR A 142 5.82 -5.84 15.13
CA THR A 142 4.51 -5.26 15.41
C THR A 142 4.06 -4.43 14.22
N ARG A 143 2.75 -4.47 13.92
CA ARG A 143 2.08 -3.65 12.93
C ARG A 143 0.72 -3.26 13.45
N THR A 144 0.27 -2.08 13.07
CA THR A 144 -1.03 -1.56 13.50
C THR A 144 -2.04 -1.66 12.38
N ILE A 145 -3.18 -2.29 12.65
CA ILE A 145 -4.37 -2.24 11.81
C ILE A 145 -5.27 -1.15 12.37
N TYR A 146 -5.42 -0.06 11.63
CA TYR A 146 -6.25 1.08 12.04
C TYR A 146 -7.73 0.81 11.84
N GLU A 147 -8.07 0.24 10.67
CA GLU A 147 -9.42 -0.14 10.30
C GLU A 147 -9.40 -1.48 9.57
N LEU A 148 -10.35 -2.34 9.88
CA LEU A 148 -10.57 -3.61 9.20
C LEU A 148 -12.07 -3.84 9.10
N GLU A 149 -12.58 -3.89 7.88
CA GLU A 149 -14.00 -4.00 7.58
C GLU A 149 -14.24 -5.09 6.55
N MET A 150 -15.28 -5.89 6.76
CA MET A 150 -15.82 -6.76 5.73
C MET A 150 -16.82 -5.95 4.90
N LEU A 151 -16.48 -5.68 3.64
CA LEU A 151 -17.35 -4.93 2.72
C LEU A 151 -18.41 -5.83 2.10
N GLU A 152 -18.02 -7.05 1.72
CA GLU A 152 -18.89 -8.02 1.07
C GLU A 152 -18.44 -9.44 1.41
N GLN A 153 -19.40 -10.35 1.50
CA GLN A 153 -19.16 -11.80 1.56
C GLN A 153 -20.04 -12.50 0.53
N LYS A 154 -19.41 -13.25 -0.37
CA LYS A 154 -20.10 -14.11 -1.32
C LYS A 154 -19.55 -15.51 -1.17
N GLU A 155 -20.37 -16.41 -0.61
CA GLU A 155 -19.93 -17.76 -0.24
C GLU A 155 -18.64 -17.71 0.61
N ARG A 156 -17.55 -18.33 0.13
CA ARG A 156 -16.25 -18.36 0.81
C ARG A 156 -15.33 -17.19 0.46
N LEU A 157 -15.78 -16.27 -0.41
CA LEU A 157 -15.03 -15.06 -0.77
C LEU A 157 -15.44 -13.91 0.14
N VAL A 158 -14.48 -13.25 0.71
CA VAL A 158 -14.68 -12.12 1.61
C VAL A 158 -13.87 -10.94 1.09
N LEU A 159 -14.53 -9.84 0.77
CA LEU A 159 -13.89 -8.57 0.43
C LEU A 159 -13.65 -7.79 1.71
N LEU A 160 -12.39 -7.51 1.99
CA LEU A 160 -11.92 -6.79 3.16
C LEU A 160 -11.36 -5.42 2.75
N ARG A 161 -11.73 -4.37 3.48
CA ARG A 161 -11.05 -3.09 3.47
C ARG A 161 -10.12 -3.03 4.70
N VAL A 162 -8.85 -2.74 4.47
CA VAL A 162 -7.82 -2.74 5.51
C VAL A 162 -7.05 -1.42 5.46
N LEU A 163 -7.19 -0.57 6.47
CA LEU A 163 -6.33 0.59 6.68
C LEU A 163 -5.27 0.22 7.72
N CYS A 164 -3.99 0.28 7.37
CA CYS A 164 -2.93 -0.24 8.23
C CYS A 164 -1.62 0.54 8.13
N GLU A 165 -0.73 0.26 9.08
CA GLU A 165 0.64 0.76 9.10
C GLU A 165 1.44 0.25 7.88
N ALA A 166 2.37 1.09 7.40
CA ALA A 166 3.30 0.72 6.34
C ALA A 166 4.08 -0.56 6.68
N GLY A 167 4.22 -1.44 5.69
CA GLY A 167 4.92 -2.72 5.85
C GLY A 167 4.08 -3.83 6.50
N THR A 168 2.78 -3.63 6.64
CA THR A 168 1.82 -4.69 6.97
C THR A 168 1.68 -5.65 5.78
N TYR A 169 1.70 -6.95 6.06
CA TYR A 169 1.54 -8.01 5.06
C TYR A 169 0.07 -8.46 5.03
N ILE A 170 -0.67 -8.00 4.04
CA ILE A 170 -2.12 -8.31 3.91
C ILE A 170 -2.33 -9.79 3.64
N ARG A 171 -1.48 -10.43 2.84
CA ARG A 171 -1.49 -11.89 2.63
C ARG A 171 -1.32 -12.67 3.94
N LYS A 172 -0.45 -12.18 4.84
CA LYS A 172 -0.28 -12.80 6.16
C LYS A 172 -1.49 -12.55 7.06
N LEU A 173 -2.08 -11.36 6.98
CA LEU A 173 -3.31 -11.02 7.73
C LEU A 173 -4.45 -11.97 7.34
N CYS A 174 -4.70 -12.18 6.04
CA CYS A 174 -5.71 -13.12 5.57
C CYS A 174 -5.45 -14.55 6.06
N TYR A 175 -4.19 -14.99 6.03
CA TYR A 175 -3.79 -16.28 6.56
C TYR A 175 -4.08 -16.38 8.07
N ASP A 176 -3.69 -15.39 8.86
CA ASP A 176 -3.87 -15.39 10.32
C ASP A 176 -5.35 -15.35 10.72
N ILE A 177 -6.18 -14.61 10.00
CA ILE A 177 -7.64 -14.63 10.16
C ILE A 177 -8.17 -16.06 9.96
N GLY A 178 -7.69 -16.75 8.92
CA GLY A 178 -8.06 -18.13 8.64
C GLY A 178 -7.66 -19.10 9.74
N GLU A 179 -6.47 -18.95 10.32
CA GLU A 179 -5.98 -19.76 11.43
C GLU A 179 -6.85 -19.60 12.70
N ILE A 180 -7.18 -18.33 13.06
CA ILE A 180 -8.02 -18.06 14.23
C ILE A 180 -9.46 -18.56 14.02
N LEU A 181 -9.96 -18.52 12.80
CA LEU A 181 -11.23 -19.15 12.45
C LEU A 181 -11.21 -20.67 12.59
N GLY A 182 -10.00 -21.28 12.59
CA GLY A 182 -9.79 -22.73 12.61
C GLY A 182 -10.12 -23.41 11.28
N GLN A 183 -10.18 -22.65 10.19
CA GLN A 183 -10.64 -23.13 8.88
C GLN A 183 -9.64 -22.85 7.76
N GLY A 184 -8.65 -21.97 8.00
CA GLY A 184 -7.73 -21.49 7.00
C GLY A 184 -8.34 -20.47 6.04
N ALA A 185 -7.48 -19.57 5.52
CA ALA A 185 -7.84 -18.62 4.47
C ALA A 185 -6.63 -18.30 3.59
N THR A 186 -6.90 -17.90 2.36
CA THR A 186 -5.88 -17.52 1.38
C THR A 186 -6.28 -16.20 0.72
N MET A 187 -5.38 -15.23 0.67
CA MET A 187 -5.57 -14.02 -0.12
C MET A 187 -5.51 -14.38 -1.60
N ILE A 188 -6.49 -13.93 -2.36
CA ILE A 188 -6.54 -14.12 -3.81
C ILE A 188 -6.09 -12.85 -4.53
N GLU A 189 -6.54 -11.70 -4.03
CA GLU A 189 -6.21 -10.39 -4.53
C GLU A 189 -6.17 -9.36 -3.39
#